data_2c4002e80a4edacbddc33d01c36bcd5a
#
_entry.id   2c4002e80a4edacbddc33d01c36bcd5a
#
_cell.length_a   1.000
_cell.length_b   1.000
_cell.length_c   1.000
_cell.angle_alpha   90.00
_cell.angle_beta   90.00
_cell.angle_gamma   90.00
#
_symmetry.space_group_name_H-M   'P 1'
#
loop_
_entity.id
_entity.type
_entity.pdbx_description
1 polymer ?
#
loop_
_entity_poly.entity_id
_entity_poly.type
_entity_poly.pdbx_seq_one_letter_code
_entity_poly.pdbx_strand_id
1 'polypeptide(L)'
;TVRSRGVIEKCSFCFQRLQAAKLEAKKQDRPLADGDAKTACQTACSANAIVFGNVRDKESEIAQVRANNASRSYYVLEQLHVLPNVSYLAKVRNTDEVIESESHHAAPAAEHAPATHGETAPAHH
;
A
#
# COMPACT_ATOMS: atom_id res chain seq x y z
N THR A 1 17.16 6.18 19.55
CA THR A 1 18.37 5.47 19.10
C THR A 1 18.57 5.77 17.62
N VAL A 2 19.74 6.29 17.27
CA VAL A 2 20.11 6.51 15.85
C VAL A 2 20.53 5.16 15.26
N ARG A 3 19.95 4.80 14.13
CA ARG A 3 20.28 3.56 13.41
C ARG A 3 21.54 3.75 12.59
N SER A 4 22.28 2.66 12.38
CA SER A 4 23.43 2.65 11.49
C SER A 4 23.01 2.80 10.02
N ARG A 5 23.96 3.19 9.16
CA ARG A 5 23.71 3.31 7.71
C ARG A 5 23.27 1.97 7.13
N GLY A 6 22.24 2.01 6.27
CA GLY A 6 21.70 0.82 5.58
C GLY A 6 20.60 0.10 6.35
N VAL A 7 20.21 0.54 7.56
CA VAL A 7 19.08 -0.03 8.29
C VAL A 7 17.78 0.60 7.80
N ILE A 8 16.84 -0.23 7.38
CA ILE A 8 15.50 0.18 6.96
C ILE A 8 14.54 -0.09 8.12
N GLU A 9 13.79 0.93 8.51
CA GLU A 9 12.73 0.82 9.49
C GLU A 9 11.38 1.13 8.84
N LYS A 10 10.37 0.38 9.23
CA LYS A 10 9.00 0.58 8.75
C LYS A 10 7.99 0.51 9.89
N CYS A 11 6.77 0.94 9.64
CA CYS A 11 5.68 0.79 10.59
C CYS A 11 5.44 -0.69 10.93
N SER A 12 5.39 -1.03 12.23
CA SER A 12 5.10 -2.37 12.76
C SER A 12 3.65 -2.52 13.22
N PHE A 13 2.75 -1.59 12.87
CA PHE A 13 1.36 -1.54 13.33
C PHE A 13 1.24 -1.56 14.86
N CYS A 14 2.11 -0.84 15.56
CA CYS A 14 2.14 -0.78 17.03
C CYS A 14 2.17 -2.17 17.66
N PHE A 15 3.15 -2.98 17.28
CA PHE A 15 3.31 -4.36 17.73
C PHE A 15 3.10 -4.53 19.25
N GLN A 16 3.65 -3.63 20.07
CA GLN A 16 3.52 -3.66 21.52
C GLN A 16 2.06 -3.53 21.98
N ARG A 17 1.28 -2.63 21.36
CA ARG A 17 -0.15 -2.46 21.66
C ARG A 17 -0.95 -3.70 21.26
N LEU A 18 -0.64 -4.28 20.11
CA LEU A 18 -1.28 -5.50 19.64
C LEU A 18 -0.99 -6.67 20.58
N GLN A 19 0.26 -6.83 21.06
CA GLN A 19 0.60 -7.87 22.01
C GLN A 19 -0.07 -7.65 23.38
N ALA A 20 -0.17 -6.43 23.85
CA ALA A 20 -0.89 -6.11 25.08
C ALA A 20 -2.38 -6.49 24.98
N ALA A 21 -3.04 -6.13 23.87
CA ALA A 21 -4.43 -6.51 23.63
C ALA A 21 -4.63 -8.04 23.57
N LYS A 22 -3.73 -8.76 22.88
CA LYS A 22 -3.75 -10.23 22.84
C LYS A 22 -3.59 -10.85 24.22
N LEU A 23 -2.68 -10.32 25.04
CA LEU A 23 -2.47 -10.81 26.40
C LEU A 23 -3.70 -10.60 27.28
N GLU A 24 -4.34 -9.44 27.15
CA GLU A 24 -5.55 -9.11 27.90
C GLU A 24 -6.72 -10.01 27.50
N ALA A 25 -6.94 -10.23 26.20
CA ALA A 25 -7.95 -11.16 25.70
C ALA A 25 -7.69 -12.60 26.21
N LYS A 26 -6.43 -13.03 26.23
CA LYS A 26 -6.03 -14.34 26.76
C LYS A 26 -6.30 -14.47 28.27
N LYS A 27 -6.05 -13.43 29.07
CA LYS A 27 -6.38 -13.44 30.50
C LYS A 27 -7.88 -13.58 30.75
N GLN A 28 -8.70 -13.05 29.84
CA GLN A 28 -10.16 -13.14 29.90
C GLN A 28 -10.72 -14.41 29.23
N ASP A 29 -9.84 -15.31 28.79
CA ASP A 29 -10.19 -16.58 28.09
C ASP A 29 -11.13 -16.37 26.90
N ARG A 30 -10.89 -15.29 26.13
CA ARG A 30 -11.65 -14.96 24.93
C ARG A 30 -10.74 -14.69 23.71
N PRO A 31 -11.24 -14.86 22.49
CA PRO A 31 -10.51 -14.43 21.30
C PRO A 31 -10.34 -12.89 21.27
N LEU A 32 -9.32 -12.43 20.56
CA LEU A 32 -9.14 -11.00 20.30
C LEU A 32 -10.28 -10.50 19.41
N ALA A 33 -11.07 -9.57 19.92
CA ALA A 33 -12.17 -8.97 19.19
C ALA A 33 -11.69 -7.78 18.34
N ASP A 34 -12.47 -7.43 17.33
CA ASP A 34 -12.22 -6.22 16.53
C ASP A 34 -12.32 -4.97 17.43
N GLY A 35 -11.38 -4.05 17.29
CA GLY A 35 -11.30 -2.86 18.13
C GLY A 35 -10.57 -3.00 19.47
N ASP A 36 -10.25 -4.21 19.94
CA ASP A 36 -9.44 -4.42 21.15
C ASP A 36 -8.03 -3.81 21.02
N ALA A 37 -7.46 -3.89 19.83
CA ALA A 37 -6.16 -3.33 19.52
C ALA A 37 -6.31 -2.07 18.67
N LYS A 38 -5.88 -0.93 19.20
CA LYS A 38 -5.85 0.34 18.46
C LYS A 38 -4.42 0.81 18.27
N THR A 39 -4.07 1.18 17.05
CA THR A 39 -2.76 1.78 16.77
C THR A 39 -2.67 3.19 17.35
N ALA A 40 -1.46 3.68 17.62
CA ALA A 40 -1.27 5.03 18.15
C ALA A 40 -1.80 6.11 17.20
N CYS A 41 -1.58 5.93 15.89
CA CYS A 41 -2.10 6.83 14.86
C CYS A 41 -3.63 6.84 14.80
N GLN A 42 -4.29 5.67 14.94
CA GLN A 42 -5.75 5.59 15.01
C GLN A 42 -6.27 6.32 16.24
N THR A 43 -5.64 6.13 17.41
CA THR A 43 -6.04 6.79 18.66
C THR A 43 -5.85 8.31 18.60
N ALA A 44 -4.80 8.79 17.90
CA ALA A 44 -4.51 10.21 17.76
C ALA A 44 -5.35 10.92 16.69
N CYS A 45 -6.02 10.16 15.82
CA CYS A 45 -6.80 10.72 14.73
C CYS A 45 -8.15 11.23 15.20
N SER A 46 -8.29 12.54 15.38
CA SER A 46 -9.55 13.19 15.79
C SER A 46 -10.68 13.04 14.75
N ALA A 47 -10.33 12.84 13.49
CA ALA A 47 -11.29 12.63 12.39
C ALA A 47 -11.77 11.18 12.23
N ASN A 48 -11.27 10.24 13.05
CA ASN A 48 -11.53 8.80 12.91
C ASN A 48 -11.28 8.26 11.47
N ALA A 49 -10.30 8.83 10.78
CA ALA A 49 -10.01 8.50 9.38
C ALA A 49 -9.11 7.26 9.22
N ILE A 50 -8.68 6.64 10.32
CA ILE A 50 -7.78 5.49 10.32
C ILE A 50 -8.49 4.31 10.96
N VAL A 51 -8.67 3.25 10.18
CA VAL A 51 -9.26 1.99 10.64
C VAL A 51 -8.16 0.92 10.67
N PHE A 52 -8.10 0.17 11.75
CA PHE A 52 -7.14 -0.91 11.94
C PHE A 52 -7.85 -2.15 12.45
N GLY A 53 -7.58 -3.31 11.85
CA GLY A 53 -8.21 -4.57 12.24
C GLY A 53 -7.71 -5.74 11.43
N ASN A 54 -8.38 -6.88 11.57
CA ASN A 54 -8.06 -8.11 10.86
C ASN A 54 -8.81 -8.17 9.51
N VAL A 55 -8.11 -7.97 8.41
CA VAL A 55 -8.70 -8.00 7.04
C VAL A 55 -9.29 -9.37 6.66
N ARG A 56 -8.85 -10.45 7.31
CA ARG A 56 -9.38 -11.81 7.05
C ARG A 56 -10.70 -12.08 7.74
N ASP A 57 -11.03 -11.30 8.73
CA ASP A 57 -12.31 -11.35 9.40
C ASP A 57 -13.30 -10.46 8.64
N LYS A 58 -14.30 -11.08 8.03
CA LYS A 58 -15.30 -10.39 7.20
C LYS A 58 -16.22 -9.46 8.00
N GLU A 59 -16.36 -9.74 9.30
CA GLU A 59 -17.17 -8.93 10.20
C GLU A 59 -16.41 -7.73 10.76
N SER A 60 -15.07 -7.68 10.58
CA SER A 60 -14.25 -6.57 11.06
C SER A 60 -14.57 -5.26 10.33
N GLU A 61 -14.44 -4.14 11.04
CA GLU A 61 -14.64 -2.80 10.50
C GLU A 61 -13.78 -2.55 9.24
N ILE A 62 -12.52 -2.97 9.28
CA ILE A 62 -11.60 -2.77 8.14
C ILE A 62 -12.05 -3.54 6.89
N ALA A 63 -12.57 -4.77 7.05
CA ALA A 63 -13.06 -5.55 5.92
C ALA A 63 -14.30 -4.92 5.30
N GLN A 64 -15.23 -4.44 6.13
CA GLN A 64 -16.42 -3.73 5.69
C GLN A 64 -16.08 -2.40 5.01
N VAL A 65 -15.17 -1.61 5.57
CA VAL A 65 -14.72 -0.34 4.97
C VAL A 65 -14.12 -0.59 3.57
N ARG A 66 -13.29 -1.63 3.41
CA ARG A 66 -12.73 -1.99 2.11
C ARG A 66 -13.79 -2.45 1.11
N ALA A 67 -14.73 -3.28 1.54
CA ALA A 67 -15.83 -3.76 0.68
C ALA A 67 -16.73 -2.61 0.21
N ASN A 68 -17.14 -1.73 1.14
CA ASN A 68 -18.04 -0.62 0.85
C ASN A 68 -17.38 0.50 0.03
N ASN A 69 -16.06 0.57 0.00
CA ASN A 69 -15.32 1.61 -0.71
C ASN A 69 -14.37 1.03 -1.79
N ALA A 70 -14.69 -0.11 -2.36
CA ALA A 70 -13.82 -0.78 -3.33
C ALA A 70 -13.43 0.13 -4.52
N SER A 71 -14.37 0.96 -5.01
CA SER A 71 -14.14 1.89 -6.12
C SER A 71 -13.20 3.05 -5.80
N ARG A 72 -13.01 3.36 -4.52
CA ARG A 72 -12.14 4.45 -4.04
C ARG A 72 -10.85 3.96 -3.40
N SER A 73 -10.76 2.67 -3.12
CA SER A 73 -9.61 2.08 -2.44
C SER A 73 -8.45 1.92 -3.40
N TYR A 74 -7.27 2.33 -2.98
CA TYR A 74 -6.03 2.17 -3.74
C TYR A 74 -4.85 1.87 -2.82
N TYR A 75 -3.79 1.34 -3.40
CA TYR A 75 -2.52 1.09 -2.73
C TYR A 75 -1.42 1.96 -3.32
N VAL A 76 -0.50 2.42 -2.48
CA VAL A 76 0.68 3.14 -2.96
C VAL A 76 1.65 2.16 -3.62
N LEU A 77 2.35 2.61 -4.65
CA LEU A 77 3.34 1.81 -5.38
C LEU A 77 2.76 0.50 -5.95
N GLU A 78 1.49 0.52 -6.35
CA GLU A 78 0.80 -0.66 -6.87
C GLU A 78 1.50 -1.23 -8.10
N GLN A 79 2.06 -0.36 -8.95
CA GLN A 79 2.82 -0.75 -10.15
C GLN A 79 4.09 -1.57 -9.83
N LEU A 80 4.63 -1.42 -8.63
CA LEU A 80 5.82 -2.16 -8.19
C LEU A 80 5.49 -3.50 -7.52
N HIS A 81 4.22 -3.84 -7.40
CA HIS A 81 3.74 -5.07 -6.77
C HIS A 81 4.30 -5.33 -5.36
N VAL A 82 4.53 -4.28 -4.58
CA VAL A 82 5.06 -4.40 -3.19
C VAL A 82 4.03 -4.92 -2.18
N LEU A 83 2.77 -5.07 -2.58
CA LEU A 83 1.66 -5.61 -1.79
C LEU A 83 1.57 -5.02 -0.38
N PRO A 84 1.42 -3.71 -0.20
CA PRO A 84 1.37 -3.09 1.11
C PRO A 84 0.10 -3.52 1.87
N ASN A 85 0.19 -3.58 3.19
CA ASN A 85 -0.96 -3.89 4.05
C ASN A 85 -1.87 -2.67 4.28
N VAL A 86 -1.40 -1.47 3.96
CA VAL A 86 -2.17 -0.22 4.09
C VAL A 86 -2.80 0.11 2.76
N SER A 87 -4.13 0.29 2.78
CA SER A 87 -4.87 0.85 1.65
C SER A 87 -5.35 2.26 2.00
N TYR A 88 -5.55 3.07 0.99
CA TYR A 88 -6.03 4.45 1.11
C TYR A 88 -7.36 4.60 0.40
N LEU A 89 -8.18 5.53 0.87
CA LEU A 89 -9.40 5.92 0.19
C LEU A 89 -9.17 7.25 -0.53
N ALA A 90 -9.45 7.28 -1.82
CA ALA A 90 -9.37 8.50 -2.61
C ALA A 90 -10.33 9.56 -2.06
N LYS A 91 -9.86 10.81 -2.02
CA LYS A 91 -10.70 11.94 -1.61
C LYS A 91 -11.81 12.17 -2.62
N VAL A 92 -13.03 12.21 -2.14
CA VAL A 92 -14.16 12.66 -2.95
C VAL A 92 -14.12 14.19 -3.04
N ARG A 93 -14.11 14.71 -4.25
CA ARG A 93 -14.22 16.14 -4.51
C ARG A 93 -15.64 16.45 -4.94
N ASN A 94 -16.22 17.48 -4.39
CA ASN A 94 -17.52 17.99 -4.83
C ASN A 94 -17.29 19.09 -5.89
N THR A 95 -16.81 18.66 -7.05
CA THR A 95 -16.57 19.53 -8.21
C THR A 95 -17.20 18.89 -9.43
N ASP A 96 -17.79 19.72 -10.32
CA ASP A 96 -18.33 19.26 -11.59
C ASP A 96 -17.24 19.11 -12.68
N GLU A 97 -15.97 19.39 -12.33
CA GLU A 97 -14.85 19.22 -13.24
C GLU A 97 -14.53 17.73 -13.41
N VAL A 98 -14.70 17.24 -14.62
CA VAL A 98 -14.16 15.94 -15.03
C VAL A 98 -12.65 16.09 -15.09
N ILE A 99 -11.94 15.45 -14.14
CA ILE A 99 -10.48 15.33 -14.25
C ILE A 99 -10.23 14.33 -15.36
N GLU A 100 -9.94 14.83 -16.57
CA GLU A 100 -9.37 13.99 -17.61
C GLU A 100 -8.07 13.40 -17.01
N SER A 101 -8.05 12.09 -16.82
CA SER A 101 -6.80 11.41 -16.47
C SER A 101 -5.84 11.68 -17.60
N GLU A 102 -4.83 12.51 -17.36
CA GLU A 102 -3.71 12.64 -18.28
C GLU A 102 -3.21 11.21 -18.53
N SER A 103 -3.56 10.70 -19.69
CA SER A 103 -2.98 9.46 -20.18
C SER A 103 -1.47 9.68 -20.17
N HIS A 104 -0.79 9.09 -19.19
CA HIS A 104 0.66 9.11 -19.15
C HIS A 104 1.15 8.74 -20.54
N HIS A 105 1.77 9.69 -21.19
CA HIS A 105 2.37 9.55 -22.50
C HIS A 105 3.08 8.19 -22.58
N ALA A 106 2.53 7.30 -23.38
CA ALA A 106 3.32 6.23 -23.95
C ALA A 106 4.51 6.91 -24.61
N ALA A 107 5.70 6.73 -24.08
CA ALA A 107 6.92 7.18 -24.73
C ALA A 107 6.89 6.65 -26.16
N PRO A 108 7.16 7.49 -27.18
CA PRO A 108 7.19 7.00 -28.56
C PRO A 108 8.18 5.85 -28.63
N ALA A 109 7.71 4.73 -29.16
CA ALA A 109 8.56 3.57 -29.41
C ALA A 109 9.74 4.05 -30.26
N ALA A 110 10.95 3.94 -29.70
CA ALA A 110 12.16 4.21 -30.46
C ALA A 110 12.19 3.25 -31.65
N GLU A 111 12.01 3.81 -32.86
CA GLU A 111 12.18 3.11 -34.12
C GLU A 111 13.60 2.54 -34.14
N HIS A 112 13.71 1.22 -33.98
CA HIS A 112 14.95 0.50 -34.26
C HIS A 112 15.22 0.57 -35.75
N ALA A 113 16.12 1.46 -36.13
CA ALA A 113 16.72 1.42 -37.46
C ALA A 113 17.49 0.10 -37.64
N PRO A 114 17.31 -0.62 -38.75
CA PRO A 114 18.04 -1.86 -38.99
C PRO A 114 19.52 -1.55 -39.21
N ALA A 115 20.37 -2.20 -38.39
CA ALA A 115 21.83 -2.16 -38.59
C ALA A 115 22.17 -2.86 -39.89
N THR A 116 22.62 -2.12 -40.88
CA THR A 116 23.22 -2.66 -42.11
C THR A 116 24.60 -3.22 -41.76
N HIS A 117 24.71 -4.56 -41.79
CA HIS A 117 25.98 -5.24 -41.78
C HIS A 117 26.72 -4.98 -43.07
N GLY A 118 27.70 -4.11 -43.04
CA GLY A 118 28.69 -3.95 -44.08
C GLY A 118 29.71 -5.10 -44.02
N GLU A 119 29.60 -5.97 -44.97
CA GLU A 119 30.59 -7.03 -45.30
C GLU A 119 31.83 -6.38 -45.90
N THR A 120 32.99 -6.50 -45.25
CA THR A 120 34.29 -6.35 -45.90
C THR A 120 35.27 -7.36 -45.32
N ALA A 121 35.52 -8.40 -46.13
CA ALA A 121 36.73 -9.17 -46.00
C ALA A 121 37.96 -8.36 -46.53
N PRO A 122 39.16 -8.56 -45.99
CA PRO A 122 40.31 -8.64 -46.86
C PRO A 122 41.18 -9.86 -46.59
N ALA A 123 41.71 -10.30 -47.68
CA ALA A 123 42.71 -11.35 -47.84
C ALA A 123 44.13 -10.91 -47.37
N HIS A 124 44.93 -11.95 -47.08
CA HIS A 124 46.38 -12.08 -47.21
C HIS A 124 47.34 -11.26 -46.33
N HIS A 125 48.10 -11.86 -45.44
CA HIS A 125 49.45 -12.43 -45.60
C HIS A 125 49.88 -13.15 -44.31
#